data_624c99bcc452281fa406beafc59033a6
#
_entry.id   624c99bcc452281fa406beafc59033a6
#
_cell.length_a   1.000
_cell.length_b   1.000
_cell.length_c   1.000
_cell.angle_alpha   90.00
_cell.angle_beta   90.00
_cell.angle_gamma   90.00
#
_symmetry.space_group_name_H-M   'P 1'
#
loop_
_entity.id
_entity.type
_entity.pdbx_description
1 polymer ?
#
loop_
_entity_poly.entity_id
_entity_poly.type
_entity_poly.pdbx_seq_one_letter_code
_entity_poly.pdbx_strand_id
1 'polypeptide(L)'
;MVKRFLLLFVISLALSCSTGVERSKDPGIVKVVIQSDPSDTTIVILGQTYTVDTSSVFNIQVAQGKVYIDSFYSDLLPELDDFIDNGHNYNVLEQENGTYKKIKLFETYAPVDNFTKLQFALNATVLKIGEFQIPVQLPEDESLLVDFEQSFSVKENMTTEILLQIEPLRSIVRYKDSYLFLRKITVKNITYY
;
A
#
# COMPACT_ATOMS: atom_id res chain seq x y z
N MET A 1 -43.02 -4.55 56.11
CA MET A 1 -41.64 -4.09 55.75
C MET A 1 -41.04 -4.87 54.58
N VAL A 2 -41.21 -6.16 54.48
CA VAL A 2 -40.57 -7.04 53.43
C VAL A 2 -40.95 -6.62 51.99
N LYS A 3 -42.23 -6.25 51.72
CA LYS A 3 -42.67 -5.84 50.37
C LYS A 3 -41.99 -4.56 49.83
N ARG A 4 -41.62 -3.61 50.71
CA ARG A 4 -40.91 -2.39 50.29
C ARG A 4 -39.42 -2.65 49.97
N PHE A 5 -38.81 -3.61 50.65
CA PHE A 5 -37.43 -4.02 50.40
C PHE A 5 -37.30 -4.78 49.07
N LEU A 6 -38.29 -5.62 48.74
CA LEU A 6 -38.33 -6.37 47.49
C LEU A 6 -38.45 -5.44 46.28
N LEU A 7 -39.26 -4.38 46.39
CA LEU A 7 -39.43 -3.39 45.31
C LEU A 7 -38.14 -2.57 45.01
N LEU A 8 -37.44 -2.18 46.08
CA LEU A 8 -36.13 -1.50 45.93
C LEU A 8 -35.06 -2.38 45.32
N PHE A 9 -35.06 -3.67 45.60
CA PHE A 9 -34.10 -4.64 45.04
C PHE A 9 -34.35 -4.88 43.53
N VAL A 10 -35.61 -4.94 43.10
CA VAL A 10 -35.98 -5.08 41.67
C VAL A 10 -35.65 -3.84 40.89
N ILE A 11 -35.80 -2.63 41.46
CA ILE A 11 -35.42 -1.36 40.80
C ILE A 11 -33.90 -1.24 40.66
N SER A 12 -33.11 -1.69 41.63
CA SER A 12 -31.64 -1.67 41.54
C SER A 12 -31.09 -2.65 40.49
N LEU A 13 -31.74 -3.79 40.26
CA LEU A 13 -31.39 -4.74 39.19
C LEU A 13 -31.73 -4.20 37.79
N ALA A 14 -32.81 -3.41 37.68
CA ALA A 14 -33.18 -2.81 36.39
C ALA A 14 -32.24 -1.65 35.95
N LEU A 15 -31.55 -1.00 36.90
CA LEU A 15 -30.61 0.10 36.63
C LEU A 15 -29.18 -0.40 36.35
N SER A 16 -28.85 -1.67 36.64
CA SER A 16 -27.49 -2.20 36.42
C SER A 16 -27.26 -2.80 35.03
N CYS A 17 -28.24 -2.75 34.13
CA CYS A 17 -28.16 -3.37 32.80
C CYS A 17 -27.90 -2.38 31.66
N SER A 18 -27.37 -1.19 31.97
CA SER A 18 -26.72 -0.36 30.92
C SER A 18 -25.22 -0.44 31.03
N THR A 19 -24.64 -1.64 30.96
CA THR A 19 -23.25 -1.75 30.48
C THR A 19 -23.30 -1.29 29.04
N GLY A 20 -23.07 0.00 28.85
CA GLY A 20 -22.88 0.58 27.53
C GLY A 20 -21.63 -0.06 26.91
N VAL A 21 -21.81 -1.23 26.33
CA VAL A 21 -20.86 -1.70 25.32
C VAL A 21 -21.05 -0.70 24.20
N GLU A 22 -20.16 0.28 24.14
CA GLU A 22 -20.10 1.17 22.97
C GLU A 22 -20.01 0.25 21.75
N ARG A 23 -20.95 0.39 20.84
CA ARG A 23 -20.95 -0.36 19.61
C ARG A 23 -19.65 0.02 18.90
N SER A 24 -18.74 -0.95 18.68
CA SER A 24 -17.56 -0.69 17.87
C SER A 24 -18.03 -0.20 16.50
N LYS A 25 -17.39 0.83 15.99
CA LYS A 25 -17.67 1.33 14.64
C LYS A 25 -17.40 0.21 13.62
N ASP A 26 -18.22 0.12 12.58
CA ASP A 26 -17.95 -0.76 11.48
C ASP A 26 -16.63 -0.35 10.79
N PRO A 27 -15.79 -1.28 10.34
CA PRO A 27 -14.53 -0.94 9.72
C PRO A 27 -14.75 -0.21 8.38
N GLY A 28 -13.76 0.58 7.98
CA GLY A 28 -13.64 1.05 6.61
C GLY A 28 -12.70 0.18 5.80
N ILE A 29 -12.51 0.50 4.53
CA ILE A 29 -11.58 -0.18 3.62
C ILE A 29 -10.40 0.73 3.34
N VAL A 30 -9.17 0.21 3.47
CA VAL A 30 -7.96 0.84 2.93
C VAL A 30 -7.57 0.12 1.65
N LYS A 31 -7.44 0.88 0.58
CA LYS A 31 -7.04 0.40 -0.74
C LYS A 31 -5.80 1.16 -1.18
N VAL A 32 -4.72 0.44 -1.48
CA VAL A 32 -3.47 1.02 -1.98
C VAL A 32 -3.29 0.65 -3.44
N VAL A 33 -3.12 1.66 -4.28
CA VAL A 33 -2.97 1.54 -5.72
C VAL A 33 -1.66 2.20 -6.14
N ILE A 34 -0.92 1.59 -7.07
CA ILE A 34 0.27 2.18 -7.67
C ILE A 34 0.07 2.39 -9.16
N GLN A 35 0.64 3.48 -9.69
CA GLN A 35 0.66 3.79 -11.12
C GLN A 35 1.98 4.45 -11.49
N SER A 36 2.54 4.09 -12.64
CA SER A 36 3.73 4.76 -13.13
C SER A 36 3.44 6.19 -13.60
N ASP A 37 4.43 7.07 -13.42
CA ASP A 37 4.36 8.44 -13.92
C ASP A 37 4.25 8.40 -15.46
N PRO A 38 3.20 9.01 -16.05
CA PRO A 38 3.02 9.01 -17.51
C PRO A 38 4.16 9.69 -18.27
N SER A 39 4.97 10.52 -17.61
CA SER A 39 6.14 11.17 -18.21
C SER A 39 7.41 10.32 -18.15
N ASP A 40 7.40 9.22 -17.40
CA ASP A 40 8.57 8.33 -17.24
C ASP A 40 8.57 7.21 -18.29
N THR A 41 8.87 7.56 -19.53
CA THR A 41 8.72 6.70 -20.71
C THR A 41 10.01 6.27 -21.34
N THR A 42 11.17 6.80 -20.90
CA THR A 42 12.47 6.55 -21.55
C THR A 42 13.57 6.28 -20.54
N ILE A 43 14.54 5.44 -20.95
CA ILE A 43 15.79 5.18 -20.20
C ILE A 43 16.97 5.21 -21.15
N VAL A 44 18.13 5.63 -20.67
CA VAL A 44 19.40 5.58 -21.42
C VAL A 44 20.21 4.35 -20.98
N ILE A 45 20.49 3.45 -21.93
CA ILE A 45 21.31 2.25 -21.73
C ILE A 45 22.44 2.28 -22.73
N LEU A 46 23.69 2.18 -22.26
CA LEU A 46 24.90 2.22 -23.09
C LEU A 46 24.97 3.42 -24.07
N GLY A 47 24.41 4.59 -23.63
CA GLY A 47 24.39 5.81 -24.43
C GLY A 47 23.27 5.89 -25.47
N GLN A 48 22.40 4.91 -25.55
CA GLN A 48 21.21 4.90 -26.41
C GLN A 48 19.94 5.07 -25.60
N THR A 49 18.95 5.81 -26.13
CA THR A 49 17.66 6.02 -25.50
C THR A 49 16.67 4.95 -25.95
N TYR A 50 16.07 4.27 -24.97
CA TYR A 50 15.02 3.28 -25.18
C TYR A 50 13.70 3.84 -24.62
N THR A 51 12.63 3.64 -25.37
CA THR A 51 11.28 4.05 -24.98
C THR A 51 10.46 2.82 -24.60
N VAL A 52 9.63 2.95 -23.58
CA VAL A 52 8.70 1.90 -23.15
C VAL A 52 7.73 1.56 -24.28
N ASP A 53 7.58 0.28 -24.52
CA ASP A 53 6.62 -0.31 -25.45
C ASP A 53 5.81 -1.43 -24.76
N THR A 54 4.93 -2.08 -25.52
CA THR A 54 4.08 -3.17 -25.01
C THR A 54 4.84 -4.44 -24.59
N SER A 55 6.10 -4.57 -24.97
CA SER A 55 6.98 -5.68 -24.60
C SER A 55 7.85 -5.38 -23.38
N SER A 56 7.86 -4.13 -22.93
CA SER A 56 8.66 -3.66 -21.80
C SER A 56 8.08 -4.18 -20.49
N VAL A 57 8.94 -4.68 -19.61
CA VAL A 57 8.57 -5.25 -18.32
C VAL A 57 9.48 -4.73 -17.23
N PHE A 58 8.91 -4.16 -16.19
CA PHE A 58 9.62 -3.88 -14.95
C PHE A 58 8.80 -4.39 -13.78
N ASN A 59 9.18 -5.57 -13.30
CA ASN A 59 8.50 -6.21 -12.18
C ASN A 59 9.03 -5.66 -10.86
N ILE A 60 8.12 -5.11 -10.07
CA ILE A 60 8.33 -4.84 -8.65
C ILE A 60 7.69 -5.96 -7.82
N GLN A 61 8.35 -6.36 -6.75
CA GLN A 61 7.85 -7.31 -5.76
C GLN A 61 7.39 -6.54 -4.53
N VAL A 62 6.13 -6.68 -4.15
CA VAL A 62 5.51 -5.98 -3.01
C VAL A 62 5.03 -7.00 -1.99
N ALA A 63 5.35 -6.77 -0.72
CA ALA A 63 4.96 -7.62 0.40
C ALA A 63 4.74 -6.81 1.69
N GLN A 64 4.17 -7.43 2.72
CA GLN A 64 4.13 -6.97 4.11
C GLN A 64 3.60 -5.53 4.26
N GLY A 65 2.46 -5.23 3.64
CA GLY A 65 1.82 -3.92 3.77
C GLY A 65 1.31 -3.66 5.19
N LYS A 66 1.50 -2.44 5.71
CA LYS A 66 1.02 -1.99 7.02
C LYS A 66 0.62 -0.53 6.98
N VAL A 67 -0.39 -0.19 7.77
CA VAL A 67 -0.76 1.20 8.09
C VAL A 67 -0.68 1.42 9.58
N TYR A 68 -0.13 2.56 10.00
CA TYR A 68 0.22 2.83 11.38
C TYR A 68 -0.60 3.96 12.00
N ILE A 69 -0.92 3.77 13.28
CA ILE A 69 -1.43 4.79 14.19
C ILE A 69 -0.43 4.83 15.34
N ASP A 70 0.47 5.81 15.36
CA ASP A 70 1.60 5.90 16.31
C ASP A 70 2.43 4.59 16.31
N SER A 71 2.36 3.83 17.41
CA SER A 71 3.06 2.54 17.58
C SER A 71 2.22 1.31 17.19
N PHE A 72 0.92 1.48 16.92
CA PHE A 72 0.04 0.40 16.51
C PHE A 72 -0.06 0.32 14.99
N TYR A 73 -0.37 -0.87 14.46
CA TYR A 73 -0.55 -1.04 13.03
C TYR A 73 -1.69 -1.99 12.70
N SER A 74 -2.21 -1.83 11.48
CA SER A 74 -3.08 -2.81 10.82
C SER A 74 -2.35 -3.36 9.61
N ASP A 75 -2.38 -4.68 9.42
CA ASP A 75 -1.82 -5.33 8.24
C ASP A 75 -2.70 -5.06 7.02
N LEU A 76 -2.05 -4.81 5.88
CA LEU A 76 -2.69 -4.71 4.59
C LEU A 76 -2.53 -6.04 3.84
N LEU A 77 -3.64 -6.62 3.44
CA LEU A 77 -3.65 -7.90 2.73
C LEU A 77 -3.58 -7.67 1.22
N PRO A 78 -2.73 -8.42 0.49
CA PRO A 78 -2.76 -8.43 -0.97
C PRO A 78 -4.06 -9.08 -1.46
N GLU A 79 -4.42 -8.83 -2.72
CA GLU A 79 -5.65 -9.39 -3.31
C GLU A 79 -5.61 -10.93 -3.44
N LEU A 80 -4.42 -11.53 -3.48
CA LEU A 80 -4.21 -12.96 -3.65
C LEU A 80 -3.70 -13.57 -2.34
N ASP A 81 -4.45 -14.50 -1.79
CA ASP A 81 -4.20 -15.13 -0.47
C ASP A 81 -2.87 -15.89 -0.34
N ASP A 82 -2.21 -16.23 -1.44
CA ASP A 82 -1.10 -17.19 -1.44
C ASP A 82 0.29 -16.60 -1.09
N PHE A 83 0.44 -15.27 -0.86
CA PHE A 83 1.76 -14.64 -0.90
C PHE A 83 2.06 -13.62 0.20
N ILE A 84 1.47 -13.76 1.39
CA ILE A 84 1.69 -12.82 2.51
C ILE A 84 3.19 -12.69 2.84
N ASP A 85 3.94 -13.79 2.81
CA ASP A 85 5.35 -13.81 3.19
C ASP A 85 6.33 -13.57 2.04
N ASN A 86 5.99 -14.00 0.81
CA ASN A 86 6.89 -13.96 -0.34
C ASN A 86 6.67 -12.74 -1.25
N GLY A 87 5.58 -12.01 -1.07
CA GLY A 87 5.19 -10.87 -1.89
C GLY A 87 4.67 -11.27 -3.28
N HIS A 88 4.08 -10.31 -3.96
CA HIS A 88 3.52 -10.45 -5.29
C HIS A 88 4.27 -9.57 -6.30
N ASN A 89 4.45 -10.08 -7.53
CA ASN A 89 5.12 -9.36 -8.60
C ASN A 89 4.11 -8.60 -9.47
N TYR A 90 4.39 -7.33 -9.71
CA TYR A 90 3.59 -6.43 -10.54
C TYR A 90 4.45 -5.80 -11.63
N ASN A 91 3.99 -5.86 -12.90
CA ASN A 91 4.63 -5.12 -13.97
C ASN A 91 4.14 -3.67 -13.99
N VAL A 92 4.96 -2.76 -13.49
CA VAL A 92 4.60 -1.33 -13.43
C VAL A 92 4.72 -0.60 -14.77
N LEU A 93 5.27 -1.23 -15.81
CA LEU A 93 5.29 -0.70 -17.18
C LEU A 93 4.11 -1.15 -18.04
N GLU A 94 3.21 -1.99 -17.48
CA GLU A 94 2.01 -2.44 -18.19
C GLU A 94 1.15 -1.24 -18.59
N GLN A 95 0.76 -1.19 -19.87
CA GLN A 95 -0.07 -0.12 -20.42
C GLN A 95 -1.43 -0.66 -20.86
N GLU A 96 -2.45 0.15 -20.65
CA GLU A 96 -3.79 -0.06 -21.16
C GLU A 96 -4.25 1.22 -21.86
N ASN A 97 -4.66 1.11 -23.14
CA ASN A 97 -5.04 2.25 -23.98
C ASN A 97 -3.99 3.40 -24.02
N GLY A 98 -2.70 3.05 -24.04
CA GLY A 98 -1.59 4.01 -24.13
C GLY A 98 -1.29 4.75 -22.81
N THR A 99 -1.88 4.33 -21.69
CA THR A 99 -1.59 4.84 -20.36
C THR A 99 -1.14 3.72 -19.43
N TYR A 100 -0.25 4.03 -18.46
CA TYR A 100 0.15 3.05 -17.47
C TYR A 100 -1.05 2.62 -16.64
N LYS A 101 -1.18 1.31 -16.47
CA LYS A 101 -2.26 0.69 -15.71
C LYS A 101 -2.16 1.06 -14.22
N LYS A 102 -3.31 1.29 -13.61
CA LYS A 102 -3.42 1.35 -12.15
C LYS A 102 -3.43 -0.07 -11.60
N ILE A 103 -2.51 -0.36 -10.70
CA ILE A 103 -2.32 -1.68 -10.10
C ILE A 103 -2.72 -1.60 -8.63
N LYS A 104 -3.67 -2.44 -8.22
CA LYS A 104 -4.06 -2.59 -6.82
C LYS A 104 -3.02 -3.45 -6.10
N LEU A 105 -2.36 -2.89 -5.09
CA LEU A 105 -1.37 -3.58 -4.26
C LEU A 105 -2.03 -4.26 -3.06
N PHE A 106 -2.91 -3.53 -2.38
CA PHE A 106 -3.59 -3.98 -1.17
C PHE A 106 -5.04 -3.49 -1.15
N GLU A 107 -5.90 -4.30 -0.54
CA GLU A 107 -7.27 -3.92 -0.20
C GLU A 107 -7.70 -4.70 1.05
N THR A 108 -7.95 -3.98 2.18
CA THR A 108 -8.27 -4.63 3.44
C THR A 108 -9.18 -3.78 4.32
N TYR A 109 -9.91 -4.43 5.21
CA TYR A 109 -10.65 -3.76 6.25
C TYR A 109 -9.70 -3.23 7.32
N ALA A 110 -9.88 -1.98 7.72
CA ALA A 110 -9.12 -1.34 8.78
C ALA A 110 -10.04 -0.64 9.78
N PRO A 111 -9.64 -0.52 11.06
CA PRO A 111 -10.43 0.20 12.05
C PRO A 111 -10.59 1.68 11.66
N VAL A 112 -11.73 2.26 12.10
CA VAL A 112 -11.98 3.70 11.91
C VAL A 112 -11.04 4.50 12.78
N ASP A 113 -10.05 5.12 12.16
CA ASP A 113 -9.05 5.96 12.83
C ASP A 113 -8.32 6.90 11.87
N ASN A 114 -7.38 7.69 12.41
CA ASN A 114 -6.45 8.54 11.66
C ASN A 114 -5.08 7.88 11.64
N PHE A 115 -4.69 7.37 10.49
CA PHE A 115 -3.40 6.77 10.26
C PHE A 115 -2.38 7.83 9.90
N THR A 116 -1.12 7.61 10.29
CA THR A 116 -0.02 8.57 10.10
C THR A 116 1.03 8.08 9.10
N LYS A 117 1.05 6.76 8.84
CA LYS A 117 2.06 6.16 7.97
C LYS A 117 1.52 4.94 7.22
N LEU A 118 1.94 4.80 5.97
CA LEU A 118 1.86 3.58 5.17
C LEU A 118 3.27 3.00 5.01
N GLN A 119 3.42 1.70 5.16
CA GLN A 119 4.68 0.98 4.97
C GLN A 119 4.45 -0.32 4.20
N PHE A 120 5.37 -0.70 3.34
CA PHE A 120 5.41 -2.04 2.74
C PHE A 120 6.82 -2.39 2.27
N ALA A 121 7.09 -3.69 2.11
CA ALA A 121 8.33 -4.15 1.50
C ALA A 121 8.24 -4.02 -0.02
N LEU A 122 9.28 -3.45 -0.63
CA LEU A 122 9.38 -3.24 -2.06
C LEU A 122 10.77 -3.59 -2.58
N ASN A 123 10.82 -4.47 -3.56
CA ASN A 123 12.01 -4.83 -4.29
C ASN A 123 11.74 -4.82 -5.80
N ALA A 124 12.81 -4.86 -6.60
CA ALA A 124 12.75 -5.11 -8.04
C ALA A 124 14.00 -5.90 -8.44
N THR A 125 13.86 -6.76 -9.43
CA THR A 125 14.94 -7.68 -9.80
C THR A 125 15.42 -7.49 -11.23
N VAL A 126 14.54 -7.10 -12.16
CA VAL A 126 14.89 -7.02 -13.56
C VAL A 126 14.05 -5.99 -14.32
N LEU A 127 14.69 -5.20 -15.16
CA LEU A 127 14.07 -4.41 -16.22
C LEU A 127 14.30 -5.10 -17.56
N LYS A 128 13.23 -5.39 -18.30
CA LYS A 128 13.27 -5.80 -19.70
C LYS A 128 12.77 -4.65 -20.56
N ILE A 129 13.62 -4.18 -21.49
CA ILE A 129 13.27 -3.10 -22.43
C ILE A 129 14.02 -3.30 -23.76
N GLY A 130 13.29 -3.35 -24.88
CA GLY A 130 13.84 -3.75 -26.16
C GLY A 130 14.51 -5.13 -26.08
N GLU A 131 15.77 -5.21 -26.49
CA GLU A 131 16.59 -6.45 -26.43
C GLU A 131 17.31 -6.66 -25.09
N PHE A 132 17.23 -5.67 -24.17
CA PHE A 132 17.96 -5.71 -22.91
C PHE A 132 17.13 -6.35 -21.80
N GLN A 133 17.83 -7.18 -21.01
CA GLN A 133 17.38 -7.68 -19.73
C GLN A 133 18.39 -7.26 -18.67
N ILE A 134 18.05 -6.25 -17.90
CA ILE A 134 18.94 -5.56 -16.98
C ILE A 134 18.60 -5.98 -15.56
N PRO A 135 19.51 -6.72 -14.88
CA PRO A 135 19.35 -6.98 -13.45
C PRO A 135 19.44 -5.66 -12.69
N VAL A 136 18.54 -5.46 -11.76
CA VAL A 136 18.53 -4.31 -10.84
C VAL A 136 18.54 -4.81 -9.41
N GLN A 137 19.15 -4.03 -8.52
CA GLN A 137 19.24 -4.35 -7.10
C GLN A 137 19.04 -3.10 -6.25
N LEU A 138 18.64 -3.27 -5.01
CA LEU A 138 18.63 -2.16 -4.05
C LEU A 138 20.08 -1.76 -3.70
N PRO A 139 20.32 -0.49 -3.30
CA PRO A 139 21.57 -0.11 -2.65
C PRO A 139 21.86 -1.02 -1.44
N GLU A 140 23.14 -1.30 -1.17
CA GLU A 140 23.56 -2.29 -0.15
C GLU A 140 23.03 -2.01 1.26
N ASP A 141 22.88 -0.73 1.63
CA ASP A 141 22.44 -0.33 2.99
C ASP A 141 20.92 -0.01 3.06
N GLU A 142 20.15 -0.22 1.99
CA GLU A 142 18.74 0.08 1.99
C GLU A 142 17.88 -1.08 2.49
N SER A 143 16.94 -0.75 3.41
CA SER A 143 15.89 -1.67 3.85
C SER A 143 14.96 -2.04 2.70
N LEU A 144 14.41 -3.26 2.71
CA LEU A 144 13.30 -3.61 1.81
C LEU A 144 12.04 -2.77 2.09
N LEU A 145 11.85 -2.31 3.33
CA LEU A 145 10.68 -1.53 3.73
C LEU A 145 10.78 -0.10 3.18
N VAL A 146 9.66 0.38 2.66
CA VAL A 146 9.46 1.76 2.23
C VAL A 146 8.39 2.38 3.12
N ASP A 147 8.71 3.53 3.69
CA ASP A 147 7.84 4.31 4.55
C ASP A 147 7.27 5.52 3.81
N PHE A 148 5.97 5.73 3.94
CA PHE A 148 5.28 6.93 3.47
C PHE A 148 4.66 7.61 4.69
N GLU A 149 5.30 8.67 5.16
CA GLU A 149 4.83 9.51 6.28
C GLU A 149 3.69 10.42 5.77
N GLN A 150 2.52 9.82 5.62
CA GLN A 150 1.33 10.45 5.07
C GLN A 150 0.12 10.18 5.95
N SER A 151 -0.48 11.26 6.47
CA SER A 151 -1.71 11.14 7.27
C SER A 151 -2.94 10.95 6.38
N PHE A 152 -3.82 10.04 6.80
CA PHE A 152 -5.12 9.79 6.18
C PHE A 152 -6.11 9.23 7.20
N SER A 153 -7.41 9.35 6.92
CA SER A 153 -8.47 8.85 7.80
C SER A 153 -9.15 7.63 7.18
N VAL A 154 -9.46 6.64 8.01
CA VAL A 154 -10.38 5.56 7.65
C VAL A 154 -11.71 5.86 8.32
N LYS A 155 -12.81 5.89 7.55
CA LYS A 155 -14.16 6.16 8.02
C LYS A 155 -15.03 4.92 7.91
N GLU A 156 -16.03 4.85 8.79
CA GLU A 156 -17.00 3.77 8.84
C GLU A 156 -17.68 3.56 7.47
N ASN A 157 -17.67 2.31 6.98
CA ASN A 157 -18.29 1.90 5.72
C ASN A 157 -17.83 2.69 4.47
N MET A 158 -16.66 3.32 4.52
CA MET A 158 -16.07 4.06 3.39
C MET A 158 -14.77 3.41 2.95
N THR A 159 -14.43 3.61 1.67
CA THR A 159 -13.13 3.23 1.12
C THR A 159 -12.21 4.45 1.10
N THR A 160 -10.99 4.27 1.66
CA THR A 160 -9.89 5.22 1.54
C THR A 160 -8.90 4.67 0.53
N GLU A 161 -8.85 5.24 -0.68
CA GLU A 161 -7.90 4.86 -1.72
C GLU A 161 -6.67 5.76 -1.67
N ILE A 162 -5.49 5.15 -1.51
CA ILE A 162 -4.17 5.82 -1.55
C ILE A 162 -3.54 5.50 -2.90
N LEU A 163 -3.40 6.52 -3.75
CA LEU A 163 -2.73 6.40 -5.04
C LEU A 163 -1.26 6.77 -4.90
N LEU A 164 -0.39 5.79 -5.13
CA LEU A 164 1.06 5.96 -5.23
C LEU A 164 1.45 6.19 -6.69
N GLN A 165 2.38 7.11 -6.91
CA GLN A 165 3.04 7.30 -8.20
C GLN A 165 4.48 6.85 -8.13
N ILE A 166 4.89 5.97 -9.04
CA ILE A 166 6.26 5.50 -9.18
C ILE A 166 6.88 6.07 -10.48
N GLU A 167 8.15 6.41 -10.42
CA GLU A 167 8.98 6.73 -11.59
C GLU A 167 9.90 5.53 -11.89
N PRO A 168 9.43 4.47 -12.56
CA PRO A 168 10.15 3.20 -12.64
C PRO A 168 11.51 3.34 -13.32
N LEU A 169 11.57 4.03 -14.46
CA LEU A 169 12.82 4.16 -15.23
C LEU A 169 13.78 5.17 -14.61
N ARG A 170 13.27 6.30 -14.10
CA ARG A 170 14.06 7.30 -13.36
C ARG A 170 14.54 6.79 -12.01
N SER A 171 13.96 5.71 -11.49
CA SER A 171 14.44 5.01 -10.30
C SER A 171 15.66 4.15 -10.57
N ILE A 172 15.95 3.82 -11.83
CA ILE A 172 17.08 2.96 -12.19
C ILE A 172 18.28 3.84 -12.53
N VAL A 173 19.35 3.67 -11.78
CA VAL A 173 20.61 4.37 -12.01
C VAL A 173 21.75 3.38 -12.19
N ARG A 174 22.66 3.66 -13.12
CA ARG A 174 23.88 2.88 -13.28
C ARG A 174 24.88 3.24 -12.19
N TYR A 175 25.38 2.26 -11.47
CA TYR A 175 26.42 2.40 -10.47
C TYR A 175 27.51 1.35 -10.70
N LYS A 176 28.70 1.80 -11.09
CA LYS A 176 29.80 0.91 -11.51
C LYS A 176 29.33 -0.05 -12.61
N ASP A 177 29.39 -1.36 -12.36
CA ASP A 177 29.00 -2.42 -13.29
C ASP A 177 27.58 -2.97 -13.02
N SER A 178 26.79 -2.29 -12.16
CA SER A 178 25.45 -2.69 -11.78
C SER A 178 24.42 -1.59 -12.01
N TYR A 179 23.14 -1.92 -11.86
CA TYR A 179 22.02 -0.98 -11.86
C TYR A 179 21.30 -1.02 -10.51
N LEU A 180 21.13 0.15 -9.91
CA LEU A 180 20.44 0.30 -8.62
C LEU A 180 19.02 0.80 -8.83
N PHE A 181 18.10 0.29 -8.01
CA PHE A 181 16.72 0.73 -7.96
C PHE A 181 16.51 1.66 -6.76
N LEU A 182 16.39 2.97 -7.00
CA LEU A 182 16.28 4.01 -5.98
C LEU A 182 14.85 4.26 -5.48
N ARG A 183 13.87 3.50 -5.91
CA ARG A 183 12.48 3.52 -5.44
C ARG A 183 11.86 4.92 -5.37
N LYS A 184 11.92 5.70 -6.46
CA LYS A 184 11.26 7.01 -6.55
C LYS A 184 9.76 6.84 -6.59
N ILE A 185 9.14 6.86 -5.41
CA ILE A 185 7.70 6.69 -5.21
C ILE A 185 7.19 7.77 -4.28
N THR A 186 6.02 8.32 -4.61
CA THR A 186 5.34 9.34 -3.81
C THR A 186 3.87 9.04 -3.67
N VAL A 187 3.24 9.52 -2.60
CA VAL A 187 1.78 9.55 -2.48
C VAL A 187 1.26 10.66 -3.38
N LYS A 188 0.52 10.31 -4.42
CA LYS A 188 -0.02 11.27 -5.39
C LYS A 188 -1.34 11.86 -4.94
N ASN A 189 -2.22 11.02 -4.41
CA ASN A 189 -3.57 11.40 -4.00
C ASN A 189 -4.14 10.43 -2.99
N ILE A 190 -5.07 10.93 -2.15
CA ILE A 190 -5.90 10.13 -1.25
C ILE A 190 -7.35 10.50 -1.54
N THR A 191 -8.17 9.51 -1.86
CA THR A 191 -9.59 9.67 -2.22
C THR A 191 -10.46 8.88 -1.27
N TYR A 192 -11.60 9.44 -0.90
CA TYR A 192 -12.59 8.85 0.01
C TYR A 192 -13.91 8.65 -0.74
N TYR A 193 -14.49 7.45 -0.73
CA TYR A 193 -15.76 7.14 -1.38
C TYR A 193 -16.49 5.96 -0.76
#